data_34ffa692b37a421354015a549c5d89c2
#
_entry.id   34ffa692b37a421354015a549c5d89c2
#
_cell.length_a   1.000
_cell.length_b   1.000
_cell.length_c   1.000
_cell.angle_alpha   90.00
_cell.angle_beta   90.00
_cell.angle_gamma   90.00
#
_symmetry.space_group_name_H-M   'P 1'
#
loop_
_entity.id
_entity.type
_entity.pdbx_description
1 polymer ?
#
loop_
_entity_poly.entity_id
_entity_poly.type
_entity_poly.pdbx_seq_one_letter_code
_entity_poly.pdbx_strand_id
1 'polypeptide(L)'
;MSVQSPLPVVVVTGLHEAARRMAVLELLDSCPAAVVLQHDLSRAGHGEVIRRIWDDRGTLLEQSVPLVNDCPCCAMREDLLPQLAKVAEGGRHLLAVVELWGGSDPQPVVQTIAVGEVGGRDLGELAEVVGVVTAVDPARLIPDLSQGDLLSEHGLRTSPDDERTVAESLARQVEYAGVLAVSPGPAEDEPSVVRPAVAMLRQLRPAAPVVRLGAGELLGAARSGFDVRAAAHRVSPAMLLLPHEREDDGVSTVVWKQRRPLHPARLYQALEQLVRAAQRSRGRFWLANRPGVMLAWDAAGGSLAVQEYGPWLACLPDEEWELYTPERRVAAASEWDTRYGDRVQLLAFTAQDLDADGISELLDSCLLTDEELAAGEAGWKALPDAFEDLLDPVP
;
A
#
# COMPACT_ATOMS: atom_id res chain seq x y z
N MET A 1 -16.23 -12.13 35.87
CA MET A 1 -15.32 -11.13 35.28
C MET A 1 -15.96 -10.70 33.97
N SER A 2 -16.40 -9.44 33.85
CA SER A 2 -16.89 -8.93 32.56
C SER A 2 -15.67 -8.91 31.60
N VAL A 3 -15.78 -9.57 30.46
CA VAL A 3 -14.80 -9.46 29.38
C VAL A 3 -14.86 -7.99 28.92
N GLN A 4 -13.84 -7.23 29.23
CA GLN A 4 -13.73 -5.85 28.73
C GLN A 4 -13.48 -5.93 27.23
N SER A 5 -14.28 -5.23 26.44
CA SER A 5 -14.04 -5.18 24.97
C SER A 5 -12.65 -4.57 24.70
N PRO A 6 -11.94 -5.06 23.69
CA PRO A 6 -10.65 -4.48 23.29
C PRO A 6 -10.75 -2.97 23.05
N LEU A 7 -9.68 -2.24 23.36
CA LEU A 7 -9.58 -0.81 23.09
C LEU A 7 -9.55 -0.61 21.55
N PRO A 8 -10.50 0.14 20.97
CA PRO A 8 -10.47 0.46 19.56
C PRO A 8 -9.22 1.29 19.21
N VAL A 9 -8.54 0.92 18.12
CA VAL A 9 -7.35 1.60 17.61
C VAL A 9 -7.63 2.12 16.21
N VAL A 10 -7.40 3.41 15.99
CA VAL A 10 -7.37 4.04 14.67
C VAL A 10 -5.93 4.40 14.34
N VAL A 11 -5.42 3.87 13.23
CA VAL A 11 -4.09 4.21 12.73
C VAL A 11 -4.23 5.37 11.74
N VAL A 12 -3.49 6.46 11.95
CA VAL A 12 -3.46 7.64 11.09
C VAL A 12 -2.12 7.70 10.37
N THR A 13 -2.16 7.74 9.05
CA THR A 13 -1.00 7.87 8.16
C THR A 13 -1.21 8.98 7.13
N GLY A 14 -0.21 9.27 6.31
CA GLY A 14 -0.20 10.30 5.28
C GLY A 14 1.17 10.97 5.24
N LEU A 15 1.63 11.42 4.07
CA LEU A 15 2.94 12.08 3.92
C LEU A 15 3.01 13.43 4.67
N HIS A 16 1.94 14.23 4.58
CA HIS A 16 1.94 15.61 5.05
C HIS A 16 1.54 15.70 6.53
N GLU A 17 2.44 16.20 7.35
CA GLU A 17 2.23 16.37 8.79
C GLU A 17 0.97 17.19 9.10
N ALA A 18 0.75 18.29 8.37
CA ALA A 18 -0.41 19.16 8.58
C ALA A 18 -1.75 18.40 8.41
N ALA A 19 -1.88 17.60 7.34
CA ALA A 19 -3.07 16.80 7.09
C ALA A 19 -3.26 15.71 8.16
N ARG A 20 -2.18 14.98 8.54
CA ARG A 20 -2.22 14.01 9.63
C ARG A 20 -2.64 14.65 10.96
N ARG A 21 -2.03 15.79 11.28
CA ARG A 21 -2.35 16.54 12.51
C ARG A 21 -3.82 16.94 12.56
N MET A 22 -4.39 17.41 11.44
CA MET A 22 -5.82 17.73 11.37
C MET A 22 -6.68 16.50 11.62
N ALA A 23 -6.36 15.35 11.01
CA ALA A 23 -7.10 14.11 11.23
C ALA A 23 -7.04 13.65 12.70
N VAL A 24 -5.87 13.72 13.32
CA VAL A 24 -5.68 13.40 14.75
C VAL A 24 -6.50 14.32 15.63
N LEU A 25 -6.48 15.62 15.39
CA LEU A 25 -7.24 16.59 16.18
C LEU A 25 -8.74 16.38 16.02
N GLU A 26 -9.26 16.11 14.81
CA GLU A 26 -10.69 15.82 14.61
C GLU A 26 -11.13 14.54 15.35
N LEU A 27 -10.25 13.50 15.39
CA LEU A 27 -10.54 12.29 16.16
C LEU A 27 -10.59 12.55 17.67
N LEU A 28 -9.69 13.40 18.20
CA LEU A 28 -9.71 13.82 19.61
C LEU A 28 -10.96 14.66 19.96
N ASP A 29 -11.28 15.62 19.11
CA ASP A 29 -12.47 16.47 19.30
C ASP A 29 -13.76 15.63 19.27
N SER A 30 -13.81 14.62 18.41
CA SER A 30 -14.94 13.70 18.27
C SER A 30 -15.03 12.66 19.39
N CYS A 31 -13.89 12.37 20.08
CA CYS A 31 -13.79 11.41 21.18
C CYS A 31 -12.90 11.99 22.29
N PRO A 32 -13.43 12.78 23.22
CA PRO A 32 -12.62 13.39 24.29
C PRO A 32 -11.90 12.41 25.23
N ALA A 33 -12.29 11.13 25.21
CA ALA A 33 -11.59 10.07 25.92
C ALA A 33 -10.58 9.31 25.02
N ALA A 34 -10.16 9.87 23.89
CA ALA A 34 -9.13 9.32 23.05
C ALA A 34 -7.73 9.67 23.58
N VAL A 35 -6.76 8.84 23.22
CA VAL A 35 -5.33 9.06 23.46
C VAL A 35 -4.55 8.86 22.19
N VAL A 36 -3.55 9.68 21.94
CA VAL A 36 -2.66 9.60 20.78
C VAL A 36 -1.32 9.02 21.17
N LEU A 37 -0.85 8.04 20.41
CA LEU A 37 0.50 7.50 20.47
C LEU A 37 1.21 7.86 19.15
N GLN A 38 2.32 8.58 19.26
CA GLN A 38 3.12 9.03 18.12
C GLN A 38 4.58 8.62 18.32
N HIS A 39 5.21 8.13 17.25
CA HIS A 39 6.64 7.91 17.17
C HIS A 39 7.22 8.82 16.06
N ASP A 40 7.95 9.83 16.48
CA ASP A 40 8.63 10.78 15.60
C ASP A 40 10.01 10.23 15.25
N LEU A 41 10.21 9.88 13.98
CA LEU A 41 11.44 9.31 13.44
C LEU A 41 12.42 10.35 12.89
N SER A 42 12.19 11.64 13.12
CA SER A 42 13.09 12.71 12.65
C SER A 42 14.54 12.54 13.13
N ARG A 43 14.74 11.85 14.25
CA ARG A 43 16.05 11.53 14.85
C ARG A 43 16.50 10.09 14.61
N ALA A 44 15.80 9.31 13.78
CA ALA A 44 16.16 7.92 13.53
C ALA A 44 17.59 7.76 12.99
N GLY A 45 18.06 8.71 12.17
CA GLY A 45 19.46 8.76 11.71
C GLY A 45 20.51 8.95 12.82
N HIS A 46 20.10 9.29 14.04
CA HIS A 46 20.96 9.38 15.23
C HIS A 46 20.70 8.24 16.23
N GLY A 47 19.94 7.24 15.83
CA GLY A 47 19.60 6.09 16.67
C GLY A 47 18.55 6.38 17.75
N GLU A 48 17.75 7.43 17.58
CA GLU A 48 16.73 7.86 18.55
C GLU A 48 15.35 8.01 17.89
N VAL A 49 14.31 7.69 18.66
CA VAL A 49 12.90 7.95 18.34
C VAL A 49 12.29 8.77 19.44
N ILE A 50 11.52 9.81 19.11
CA ILE A 50 10.79 10.58 20.11
C ILE A 50 9.38 10.00 20.19
N ARG A 51 9.10 9.32 21.30
CA ARG A 51 7.76 8.86 21.64
C ARG A 51 6.97 9.96 22.31
N ARG A 52 5.76 10.25 21.79
CA ARG A 52 4.80 11.15 22.43
C ARG A 52 3.50 10.44 22.69
N ILE A 53 2.98 10.59 23.91
CA ILE A 53 1.62 10.16 24.29
C ILE A 53 0.91 11.39 24.82
N TRP A 54 -0.25 11.70 24.26
CA TRP A 54 -1.03 12.89 24.58
C TRP A 54 -2.52 12.67 24.37
N ASP A 55 -3.35 13.48 25.04
CA ASP A 55 -4.80 13.49 24.94
C ASP A 55 -5.34 14.93 24.78
N ASP A 56 -6.64 15.13 24.90
CA ASP A 56 -7.30 16.43 24.84
C ASP A 56 -6.85 17.42 25.95
N ARG A 57 -6.24 16.89 27.02
CA ARG A 57 -5.74 17.68 28.16
C ARG A 57 -4.26 18.08 28.02
N GLY A 58 -3.56 17.48 27.07
CA GLY A 58 -2.17 17.78 26.76
C GLY A 58 -1.25 16.57 26.73
N THR A 59 0.04 16.82 26.78
CA THR A 59 1.07 15.80 26.72
C THR A 59 1.14 15.02 28.04
N LEU A 60 0.89 13.71 27.97
CA LEU A 60 1.01 12.77 29.08
C LEU A 60 2.44 12.26 29.23
N LEU A 61 3.16 12.05 28.11
CA LEU A 61 4.52 11.55 28.07
C LEU A 61 5.22 12.03 26.81
N GLU A 62 6.44 12.55 26.96
CA GLU A 62 7.39 12.75 25.87
C GLU A 62 8.75 12.19 26.31
N GLN A 63 9.31 11.28 25.51
CA GLN A 63 10.55 10.60 25.85
C GLN A 63 11.32 10.24 24.58
N SER A 64 12.64 10.47 24.60
CA SER A 64 13.55 9.87 23.62
C SER A 64 13.81 8.42 24.03
N VAL A 65 13.63 7.51 23.06
CA VAL A 65 13.90 6.08 23.20
C VAL A 65 14.93 5.68 22.16
N PRO A 66 15.88 4.77 22.50
CA PRO A 66 16.84 4.31 21.50
C PRO A 66 16.14 3.52 20.40
N LEU A 67 16.62 3.70 19.18
CA LEU A 67 16.20 2.86 18.04
C LEU A 67 16.82 1.47 18.20
N VAL A 68 16.00 0.43 18.21
CA VAL A 68 16.48 -0.93 18.38
C VAL A 68 16.89 -1.48 17.03
N ASN A 69 18.14 -1.96 16.91
CA ASN A 69 18.74 -2.55 15.71
C ASN A 69 18.68 -1.62 14.46
N ASP A 70 18.70 -0.31 14.64
CA ASP A 70 18.54 0.69 13.58
C ASP A 70 17.31 0.44 12.67
N CYS A 71 16.32 -0.29 13.19
CA CYS A 71 15.14 -0.71 12.45
C CYS A 71 13.87 -0.09 13.04
N PRO A 72 13.13 0.74 12.27
CA PRO A 72 11.87 1.35 12.72
C PRO A 72 10.78 0.33 13.05
N CYS A 73 10.72 -0.78 12.31
CA CYS A 73 9.76 -1.85 12.59
C CYS A 73 10.05 -2.55 13.92
N CYS A 74 11.35 -2.68 14.30
CA CYS A 74 11.74 -3.19 15.61
C CYS A 74 11.37 -2.19 16.71
N ALA A 75 11.63 -0.90 16.52
CA ALA A 75 11.25 0.15 17.46
C ALA A 75 9.73 0.19 17.66
N MET A 76 8.94 0.08 16.59
CA MET A 76 7.48 0.01 16.67
C MET A 76 7.01 -1.23 17.44
N ARG A 77 7.61 -2.39 17.20
CA ARG A 77 7.27 -3.63 17.88
C ARG A 77 7.64 -3.61 19.35
N GLU A 78 8.83 -3.14 19.69
CA GLU A 78 9.36 -3.17 21.05
C GLU A 78 8.87 -2.02 21.92
N ASP A 79 8.45 -0.91 21.33
CA ASP A 79 7.97 0.26 22.07
C ASP A 79 6.46 0.50 21.92
N LEU A 80 5.92 0.55 20.71
CA LEU A 80 4.50 0.86 20.48
C LEU A 80 3.58 -0.19 21.14
N LEU A 81 3.83 -1.49 20.95
CA LEU A 81 2.94 -2.53 21.45
C LEU A 81 2.84 -2.52 22.98
N PRO A 82 3.95 -2.44 23.76
CA PRO A 82 3.87 -2.29 25.22
C PRO A 82 3.15 -1.02 25.68
N GLN A 83 3.29 0.11 24.97
CA GLN A 83 2.58 1.34 25.32
C GLN A 83 1.08 1.20 25.05
N LEU A 84 0.72 0.61 23.92
CA LEU A 84 -0.68 0.37 23.56
C LEU A 84 -1.36 -0.58 24.57
N ALA A 85 -0.66 -1.64 24.99
CA ALA A 85 -1.14 -2.55 26.03
C ALA A 85 -1.37 -1.81 27.37
N LYS A 86 -0.42 -0.98 27.81
CA LYS A 86 -0.56 -0.17 29.04
C LYS A 86 -1.75 0.79 28.98
N VAL A 87 -1.98 1.42 27.82
CA VAL A 87 -3.12 2.31 27.61
C VAL A 87 -4.43 1.53 27.70
N ALA A 88 -4.50 0.36 27.06
CA ALA A 88 -5.68 -0.50 27.09
C ALA A 88 -5.99 -1.02 28.52
N GLU A 89 -4.97 -1.54 29.22
CA GLU A 89 -5.10 -2.02 30.60
C GLU A 89 -5.48 -0.91 31.60
N GLY A 90 -5.08 0.33 31.31
CA GLY A 90 -5.43 1.50 32.13
C GLY A 90 -6.91 1.82 32.16
N GLY A 91 -7.69 1.39 31.18
CA GLY A 91 -9.16 1.50 31.11
C GLY A 91 -9.71 2.93 31.13
N ARG A 92 -8.86 3.93 30.86
CA ARG A 92 -9.23 5.37 30.93
C ARG A 92 -9.70 5.91 29.59
N HIS A 93 -9.23 5.30 28.49
CA HIS A 93 -9.47 5.77 27.13
C HIS A 93 -10.45 4.86 26.40
N LEU A 94 -11.23 5.45 25.52
CA LEU A 94 -12.23 4.77 24.69
C LEU A 94 -11.77 4.60 23.23
N LEU A 95 -10.64 5.23 22.90
CA LEU A 95 -10.01 5.17 21.58
C LEU A 95 -8.52 5.40 21.72
N ALA A 96 -7.71 4.61 21.05
CA ALA A 96 -6.31 4.91 20.80
C ALA A 96 -6.13 5.36 19.34
N VAL A 97 -5.44 6.46 19.14
CA VAL A 97 -5.02 6.94 17.82
C VAL A 97 -3.51 6.73 17.70
N VAL A 98 -3.10 5.89 16.76
CA VAL A 98 -1.67 5.67 16.47
C VAL A 98 -1.31 6.53 15.26
N GLU A 99 -0.60 7.64 15.48
CA GLU A 99 -0.10 8.51 14.42
C GLU A 99 1.24 7.99 13.92
N LEU A 100 1.29 7.59 12.64
CA LEU A 100 2.51 7.12 12.01
C LEU A 100 3.37 8.26 11.49
N TRP A 101 4.67 8.02 11.41
CA TRP A 101 5.61 8.88 10.70
C TRP A 101 5.26 8.97 9.20
N GLY A 102 5.48 10.13 8.57
CA GLY A 102 5.04 10.39 7.21
C GLY A 102 5.48 9.37 6.16
N GLY A 103 6.70 8.89 6.23
CA GLY A 103 7.21 7.86 5.31
C GLY A 103 6.89 6.42 5.71
N SER A 104 6.17 6.18 6.80
CA SER A 104 5.85 4.81 7.24
C SER A 104 4.83 4.13 6.36
N ASP A 105 5.09 2.85 6.05
CA ASP A 105 4.09 1.96 5.47
C ASP A 105 3.11 1.52 6.59
N PRO A 106 1.80 1.75 6.43
CA PRO A 106 0.83 1.37 7.45
C PRO A 106 0.64 -0.14 7.60
N GLN A 107 0.84 -0.92 6.53
CA GLN A 107 0.54 -2.36 6.53
C GLN A 107 1.33 -3.14 7.57
N PRO A 108 2.68 -3.06 7.64
CA PRO A 108 3.45 -3.79 8.65
C PRO A 108 3.08 -3.40 10.09
N VAL A 109 2.80 -2.12 10.33
CA VAL A 109 2.42 -1.62 11.65
C VAL A 109 1.07 -2.18 12.08
N VAL A 110 0.08 -2.09 11.21
CA VAL A 110 -1.29 -2.59 11.46
C VAL A 110 -1.28 -4.11 11.67
N GLN A 111 -0.53 -4.86 10.87
CA GLN A 111 -0.37 -6.29 11.04
C GLN A 111 0.31 -6.62 12.38
N THR A 112 1.35 -5.87 12.75
CA THR A 112 2.06 -6.06 14.02
C THR A 112 1.14 -5.79 15.22
N ILE A 113 0.26 -4.79 15.16
CA ILE A 113 -0.75 -4.56 16.22
C ILE A 113 -1.74 -5.72 16.28
N ALA A 114 -2.19 -6.21 15.11
CA ALA A 114 -3.25 -7.22 15.02
C ALA A 114 -2.84 -8.62 15.52
N VAL A 115 -1.54 -8.99 15.39
CA VAL A 115 -1.03 -10.33 15.76
C VAL A 115 0.10 -10.28 16.78
N GLY A 116 0.37 -9.11 17.36
CA GLY A 116 1.46 -8.91 18.32
C GLY A 116 1.17 -9.51 19.68
N GLU A 117 2.23 -9.84 20.38
CA GLU A 117 2.18 -10.33 21.78
C GLU A 117 2.94 -9.37 22.69
N VAL A 118 2.40 -9.13 23.87
CA VAL A 118 3.03 -8.34 24.94
C VAL A 118 2.98 -9.12 26.24
N GLY A 119 4.15 -9.44 26.79
CA GLY A 119 4.24 -10.21 28.04
C GLY A 119 3.60 -11.60 27.97
N GLY A 120 3.60 -12.23 26.79
CA GLY A 120 2.99 -13.55 26.55
C GLY A 120 1.46 -13.55 26.40
N ARG A 121 0.87 -12.36 26.20
CA ARG A 121 -0.57 -12.19 25.92
C ARG A 121 -0.76 -11.64 24.52
N ASP A 122 -1.77 -12.13 23.82
CA ASP A 122 -2.19 -11.59 22.54
C ASP A 122 -2.66 -10.13 22.70
N LEU A 123 -2.05 -9.19 21.97
CA LEU A 123 -2.46 -7.79 22.02
C LEU A 123 -3.89 -7.60 21.47
N GLY A 124 -4.35 -8.45 20.58
CA GLY A 124 -5.72 -8.43 20.04
C GLY A 124 -6.81 -8.62 21.11
N GLU A 125 -6.46 -9.23 22.29
CA GLU A 125 -7.36 -9.30 23.43
C GLU A 125 -7.50 -7.95 24.17
N LEU A 126 -6.54 -7.04 23.99
CA LEU A 126 -6.45 -5.75 24.68
C LEU A 126 -6.81 -4.57 23.78
N ALA A 127 -6.43 -4.64 22.49
CA ALA A 127 -6.58 -3.55 21.53
C ALA A 127 -6.88 -4.10 20.12
N GLU A 128 -7.82 -3.49 19.43
CA GLU A 128 -8.27 -3.91 18.10
C GLU A 128 -8.16 -2.77 17.10
N VAL A 129 -7.52 -3.00 15.94
CA VAL A 129 -7.49 -2.01 14.86
C VAL A 129 -8.85 -1.97 14.18
N VAL A 130 -9.59 -0.88 14.40
CA VAL A 130 -10.93 -0.64 13.84
C VAL A 130 -10.91 0.25 12.60
N GLY A 131 -9.79 0.92 12.32
CA GLY A 131 -9.67 1.80 11.15
C GLY A 131 -8.24 2.17 10.82
N VAL A 132 -7.98 2.40 9.52
CA VAL A 132 -6.75 3.00 8.99
C VAL A 132 -7.14 4.21 8.17
N VAL A 133 -6.71 5.38 8.59
CA VAL A 133 -6.99 6.67 7.96
C VAL A 133 -5.74 7.16 7.26
N THR A 134 -5.84 7.43 5.95
CA THR A 134 -4.79 8.14 5.22
C THR A 134 -5.21 9.59 5.01
N ALA A 135 -4.49 10.51 5.67
CA ALA A 135 -4.73 11.94 5.56
C ALA A 135 -3.95 12.51 4.37
N VAL A 136 -4.66 13.21 3.49
CA VAL A 136 -4.15 13.68 2.20
C VAL A 136 -4.38 15.18 2.04
N ASP A 137 -3.34 15.89 1.58
CA ASP A 137 -3.47 17.24 1.04
C ASP A 137 -3.80 17.14 -0.46
N PRO A 138 -5.00 17.57 -0.91
CA PRO A 138 -5.41 17.43 -2.30
C PRO A 138 -4.51 18.19 -3.28
N ALA A 139 -3.88 19.30 -2.85
CA ALA A 139 -2.98 20.08 -3.71
C ALA A 139 -1.63 19.37 -3.97
N ARG A 140 -1.29 18.40 -3.10
CA ARG A 140 -0.03 17.69 -3.17
C ARG A 140 -0.17 16.27 -3.74
N LEU A 141 -1.36 15.68 -3.71
CA LEU A 141 -1.55 14.27 -4.06
C LEU A 141 -1.00 13.91 -5.44
N ILE A 142 -1.46 14.58 -6.50
CA ILE A 142 -1.05 14.28 -7.88
C ILE A 142 0.42 14.66 -8.12
N PRO A 143 0.91 15.86 -7.71
CA PRO A 143 2.31 16.17 -7.76
C PRO A 143 3.22 15.14 -7.08
N ASP A 144 2.88 14.70 -5.86
CA ASP A 144 3.69 13.75 -5.11
C ASP A 144 3.64 12.33 -5.71
N LEU A 145 2.53 11.93 -6.34
CA LEU A 145 2.44 10.68 -7.10
C LEU A 145 3.19 10.73 -8.44
N SER A 146 3.57 11.91 -8.92
CA SER A 146 4.22 12.10 -10.23
C SER A 146 5.73 12.25 -10.16
N GLN A 147 6.30 12.36 -8.95
CA GLN A 147 7.73 12.64 -8.76
C GLN A 147 8.50 11.43 -8.23
N GLY A 148 9.77 11.33 -8.61
CA GLY A 148 10.68 10.28 -8.18
C GLY A 148 11.57 10.66 -6.98
N ASP A 149 11.27 11.75 -6.27
CA ASP A 149 12.06 12.19 -5.12
C ASP A 149 12.07 11.14 -4.03
N LEU A 150 13.22 10.95 -3.38
CA LEU A 150 13.36 10.03 -2.27
C LEU A 150 12.73 10.58 -0.99
N LEU A 151 12.21 9.70 -0.14
CA LEU A 151 11.74 10.08 1.20
C LEU A 151 12.82 10.82 2.02
N SER A 152 14.09 10.48 1.80
CA SER A 152 15.25 11.12 2.46
C SER A 152 15.38 12.61 2.12
N GLU A 153 15.04 13.00 0.89
CA GLU A 153 15.13 14.40 0.41
C GLU A 153 14.06 15.28 1.08
N HIS A 154 12.97 14.66 1.52
CA HIS A 154 11.87 15.32 2.23
C HIS A 154 11.94 15.13 3.77
N GLY A 155 13.02 14.51 4.28
CA GLY A 155 13.18 14.23 5.71
C GLY A 155 12.17 13.18 6.25
N LEU A 156 11.61 12.35 5.38
CA LEU A 156 10.55 11.37 5.70
C LEU A 156 11.04 9.92 5.78
N ARG A 157 12.34 9.67 5.52
CA ARG A 157 12.89 8.32 5.61
C ARG A 157 12.62 7.68 6.98
N THR A 158 12.45 6.37 6.98
CA THR A 158 12.21 5.59 8.20
C THR A 158 13.48 4.91 8.72
N SER A 159 14.46 4.67 7.86
CA SER A 159 15.77 4.09 8.20
C SER A 159 16.88 4.74 7.37
N PRO A 160 18.17 4.56 7.74
CA PRO A 160 19.29 5.06 6.95
C PRO A 160 19.31 4.52 5.51
N ASP A 161 18.87 3.28 5.32
CA ASP A 161 18.87 2.57 4.03
C ASP A 161 17.50 2.64 3.31
N ASP A 162 16.65 3.61 3.68
CA ASP A 162 15.33 3.78 3.05
C ASP A 162 15.48 4.52 1.72
N GLU A 163 15.41 3.79 0.63
CA GLU A 163 15.51 4.27 -0.75
C GLU A 163 14.14 4.47 -1.42
N ARG A 164 13.04 4.32 -0.66
CA ARG A 164 11.69 4.51 -1.22
C ARG A 164 11.46 5.95 -1.63
N THR A 165 10.71 6.09 -2.73
CA THR A 165 10.26 7.40 -3.18
C THR A 165 9.02 7.89 -2.42
N VAL A 166 8.78 9.18 -2.51
CA VAL A 166 7.56 9.84 -2.02
C VAL A 166 6.32 9.20 -2.65
N ALA A 167 6.36 8.99 -3.97
CA ALA A 167 5.25 8.41 -4.72
C ALA A 167 4.93 6.97 -4.31
N GLU A 168 5.95 6.11 -4.13
CA GLU A 168 5.75 4.74 -3.65
C GLU A 168 5.11 4.70 -2.27
N SER A 169 5.62 5.53 -1.35
CA SER A 169 5.10 5.58 0.02
C SER A 169 3.65 6.07 0.05
N LEU A 170 3.35 7.14 -0.70
CA LEU A 170 1.99 7.69 -0.80
C LEU A 170 1.01 6.69 -1.42
N ALA A 171 1.41 6.02 -2.51
CA ALA A 171 0.57 5.01 -3.15
C ALA A 171 0.20 3.88 -2.19
N ARG A 172 1.17 3.33 -1.45
CA ARG A 172 0.93 2.29 -0.44
C ARG A 172 0.00 2.76 0.69
N GLN A 173 0.20 3.98 1.18
CA GLN A 173 -0.66 4.57 2.21
C GLN A 173 -2.10 4.72 1.73
N VAL A 174 -2.32 5.21 0.51
CA VAL A 174 -3.64 5.37 -0.09
C VAL A 174 -4.31 4.01 -0.33
N GLU A 175 -3.60 3.06 -0.92
CA GLU A 175 -4.14 1.74 -1.29
C GLU A 175 -4.50 0.87 -0.09
N TYR A 176 -3.77 1.01 1.02
CA TYR A 176 -4.05 0.27 2.25
C TYR A 176 -5.15 0.89 3.11
N ALA A 177 -5.51 2.15 2.88
CA ALA A 177 -6.47 2.90 3.68
C ALA A 177 -7.84 2.21 3.82
N GLY A 178 -8.42 2.31 5.01
CA GLY A 178 -9.83 2.08 5.27
C GLY A 178 -10.67 3.32 5.00
N VAL A 179 -10.10 4.51 5.26
CA VAL A 179 -10.69 5.83 5.04
C VAL A 179 -9.66 6.77 4.44
N LEU A 180 -10.05 7.55 3.46
CA LEU A 180 -9.24 8.60 2.86
C LEU A 180 -9.75 9.96 3.36
N ALA A 181 -8.94 10.67 4.15
CA ALA A 181 -9.30 11.93 4.76
C ALA A 181 -8.62 13.10 4.04
N VAL A 182 -9.40 13.93 3.36
CA VAL A 182 -8.90 15.05 2.57
C VAL A 182 -8.89 16.32 3.40
N SER A 183 -7.73 16.94 3.57
CA SER A 183 -7.62 18.22 4.28
C SER A 183 -8.19 19.35 3.45
N PRO A 184 -8.80 20.37 4.10
CA PRO A 184 -9.04 21.66 3.46
C PRO A 184 -7.67 22.28 3.19
N GLY A 185 -7.25 22.31 1.94
CA GLY A 185 -6.00 22.97 1.54
C GLY A 185 -6.19 24.49 1.45
N PRO A 186 -5.09 25.27 1.24
CA PRO A 186 -5.20 26.71 0.98
C PRO A 186 -6.00 27.02 -0.29
N ALA A 187 -6.32 26.01 -1.08
CA ALA A 187 -7.15 26.04 -2.27
C ALA A 187 -8.55 25.47 -2.03
N GLU A 188 -9.14 25.66 -0.83
CA GLU A 188 -10.49 25.15 -0.49
C GLU A 188 -11.55 25.46 -1.55
N ASP A 189 -11.36 26.54 -2.30
CA ASP A 189 -12.28 27.03 -3.30
C ASP A 189 -11.84 26.76 -4.75
N GLU A 190 -10.78 25.96 -4.97
CA GLU A 190 -10.31 25.64 -6.31
C GLU A 190 -10.72 24.23 -6.75
N PRO A 191 -11.91 24.07 -7.32
CA PRO A 191 -12.43 22.75 -7.76
C PRO A 191 -11.51 22.03 -8.74
N SER A 192 -10.69 22.80 -9.49
CA SER A 192 -9.70 22.29 -10.44
C SER A 192 -8.56 21.47 -9.78
N VAL A 193 -8.31 21.68 -8.50
CA VAL A 193 -7.30 20.93 -7.74
C VAL A 193 -7.92 19.79 -6.94
N VAL A 194 -9.02 20.06 -6.25
CA VAL A 194 -9.65 19.08 -5.34
C VAL A 194 -10.32 17.94 -6.10
N ARG A 195 -11.01 18.22 -7.21
CA ARG A 195 -11.77 17.20 -7.96
C ARG A 195 -10.87 16.13 -8.57
N PRO A 196 -9.80 16.44 -9.30
CA PRO A 196 -8.89 15.42 -9.80
C PRO A 196 -8.21 14.62 -8.67
N ALA A 197 -7.86 15.27 -7.54
CA ALA A 197 -7.28 14.58 -6.39
C ALA A 197 -8.27 13.56 -5.80
N VAL A 198 -9.54 13.94 -5.61
CA VAL A 198 -10.58 13.02 -5.12
C VAL A 198 -10.85 11.90 -6.13
N ALA A 199 -10.85 12.21 -7.43
CA ALA A 199 -10.97 11.21 -8.49
C ALA A 199 -9.80 10.21 -8.44
N MET A 200 -8.55 10.68 -8.31
CA MET A 200 -7.38 9.83 -8.13
C MET A 200 -7.52 8.91 -6.93
N LEU A 201 -7.90 9.43 -5.76
CA LEU A 201 -8.11 8.63 -4.56
C LEU A 201 -9.16 7.54 -4.77
N ARG A 202 -10.28 7.86 -5.41
CA ARG A 202 -11.35 6.91 -5.74
C ARG A 202 -10.93 5.86 -6.74
N GLN A 203 -9.99 6.16 -7.63
CA GLN A 203 -9.46 5.19 -8.58
C GLN A 203 -8.42 4.28 -7.91
N LEU A 204 -7.53 4.82 -7.10
CA LEU A 204 -6.54 4.02 -6.38
C LEU A 204 -7.18 3.15 -5.30
N ARG A 205 -8.23 3.66 -4.65
CA ARG A 205 -8.90 2.95 -3.55
C ARG A 205 -10.44 3.09 -3.62
N PRO A 206 -11.11 2.40 -4.57
CA PRO A 206 -12.55 2.59 -4.86
C PRO A 206 -13.49 2.32 -3.68
N ALA A 207 -13.13 1.37 -2.80
CA ALA A 207 -14.00 0.95 -1.70
C ALA A 207 -13.80 1.76 -0.41
N ALA A 208 -12.81 2.66 -0.34
CA ALA A 208 -12.61 3.51 0.83
C ALA A 208 -13.50 4.77 0.73
N PRO A 209 -14.24 5.13 1.77
CA PRO A 209 -14.92 6.42 1.83
C PRO A 209 -13.88 7.54 1.80
N VAL A 210 -14.18 8.59 1.03
CA VAL A 210 -13.41 9.84 1.02
C VAL A 210 -14.18 10.83 1.87
N VAL A 211 -13.59 11.27 2.98
CA VAL A 211 -14.18 12.24 3.93
C VAL A 211 -13.39 13.54 3.91
N ARG A 212 -14.07 14.67 4.16
CA ARG A 212 -13.43 15.97 4.31
C ARG A 212 -13.08 16.21 5.78
N LEU A 213 -11.84 16.51 6.07
CA LEU A 213 -11.43 16.92 7.41
C LEU A 213 -12.09 18.24 7.80
N GLY A 214 -12.53 18.34 9.05
CA GLY A 214 -13.31 19.46 9.57
C GLY A 214 -14.83 19.30 9.40
N ALA A 215 -15.32 18.24 8.74
CA ALA A 215 -16.76 17.97 8.60
C ALA A 215 -17.35 17.17 9.78
N GLY A 216 -16.51 16.62 10.66
CA GLY A 216 -16.95 15.82 11.83
C GLY A 216 -17.37 14.38 11.49
N GLU A 217 -17.08 13.91 10.28
CA GLU A 217 -17.47 12.57 9.81
C GLU A 217 -16.37 11.50 10.04
N LEU A 218 -15.15 11.91 10.33
CA LEU A 218 -13.96 11.05 10.34
C LEU A 218 -14.08 9.89 11.33
N LEU A 219 -14.52 10.15 12.57
CA LEU A 219 -14.61 9.12 13.61
C LEU A 219 -15.64 8.04 13.22
N GLY A 220 -16.78 8.42 12.69
CA GLY A 220 -17.81 7.50 12.21
C GLY A 220 -17.28 6.62 11.06
N ALA A 221 -16.61 7.23 10.09
CA ALA A 221 -16.01 6.51 8.97
C ALA A 221 -14.87 5.57 9.43
N ALA A 222 -13.98 6.03 10.32
CA ALA A 222 -12.86 5.24 10.82
C ALA A 222 -13.30 4.03 11.67
N ARG A 223 -14.46 4.09 12.31
CA ARG A 223 -15.02 3.00 13.13
C ARG A 223 -16.02 2.11 12.38
N SER A 224 -16.16 2.26 11.08
CA SER A 224 -17.06 1.40 10.27
C SER A 224 -16.56 -0.05 10.13
N GLY A 225 -15.35 -0.34 10.60
CA GLY A 225 -14.70 -1.64 10.60
C GLY A 225 -13.51 -1.69 9.62
N PHE A 226 -12.46 -2.39 10.04
CA PHE A 226 -11.27 -2.61 9.22
C PHE A 226 -10.78 -4.05 9.36
N ASP A 227 -10.87 -4.81 8.28
CA ASP A 227 -10.36 -6.17 8.23
C ASP A 227 -8.90 -6.15 7.73
N VAL A 228 -7.97 -6.42 8.66
CA VAL A 228 -6.51 -6.41 8.41
C VAL A 228 -6.11 -7.42 7.35
N ARG A 229 -6.71 -8.62 7.35
CA ARG A 229 -6.41 -9.67 6.35
C ARG A 229 -6.94 -9.28 4.98
N ALA A 230 -8.19 -8.84 4.90
CA ALA A 230 -8.78 -8.37 3.65
C ALA A 230 -8.01 -7.15 3.09
N ALA A 231 -7.51 -6.25 3.94
CA ALA A 231 -6.67 -5.13 3.52
C ALA A 231 -5.35 -5.60 2.91
N ALA A 232 -4.65 -6.53 3.56
CA ALA A 232 -3.42 -7.12 3.03
C ALA A 232 -3.65 -7.85 1.69
N HIS A 233 -4.74 -8.59 1.56
CA HIS A 233 -5.11 -9.27 0.32
C HIS A 233 -5.38 -8.30 -0.84
N ARG A 234 -6.00 -7.15 -0.57
CA ARG A 234 -6.30 -6.15 -1.62
C ARG A 234 -5.06 -5.54 -2.26
N VAL A 235 -3.99 -5.40 -1.51
CA VAL A 235 -2.72 -4.85 -2.03
C VAL A 235 -1.77 -5.94 -2.54
N SER A 236 -2.10 -7.22 -2.33
CA SER A 236 -1.29 -8.35 -2.80
C SER A 236 -1.36 -8.52 -4.31
N PRO A 237 -0.24 -8.57 -5.04
CA PRO A 237 -0.22 -8.78 -6.48
C PRO A 237 -0.93 -10.04 -6.95
N ALA A 238 -0.86 -11.13 -6.16
CA ALA A 238 -1.49 -12.41 -6.51
C ALA A 238 -3.02 -12.38 -6.47
N MET A 239 -3.59 -11.53 -5.62
CA MET A 239 -5.03 -11.44 -5.38
C MET A 239 -5.60 -10.06 -5.75
N LEU A 240 -4.81 -9.27 -6.46
CA LEU A 240 -5.12 -7.88 -6.76
C LEU A 240 -6.48 -7.77 -7.47
N LEU A 241 -7.44 -7.19 -6.78
CA LEU A 241 -8.65 -6.65 -7.38
C LEU A 241 -8.26 -5.31 -7.97
N LEU A 242 -7.97 -5.30 -9.26
CA LEU A 242 -7.64 -4.06 -9.96
C LEU A 242 -8.85 -3.12 -9.95
N PRO A 243 -8.62 -1.80 -9.92
CA PRO A 243 -9.69 -0.85 -10.16
C PRO A 243 -10.33 -1.15 -11.52
N HIS A 244 -11.64 -0.93 -11.64
CA HIS A 244 -12.32 -1.02 -12.94
C HIS A 244 -11.87 0.15 -13.82
N GLU A 245 -11.91 -0.06 -15.13
CA GLU A 245 -11.77 1.02 -16.10
C GLU A 245 -12.77 2.13 -15.78
N ARG A 246 -12.26 3.32 -15.57
CA ARG A 246 -13.05 4.48 -15.17
C ARG A 246 -12.35 5.76 -15.60
N GLU A 247 -13.16 6.74 -15.95
CA GLU A 247 -12.75 8.13 -16.14
C GLU A 247 -13.59 9.02 -15.22
N ASP A 248 -12.94 9.89 -14.46
CA ASP A 248 -13.59 10.84 -13.55
C ASP A 248 -12.68 12.06 -13.36
N ASP A 249 -13.21 13.26 -13.63
CA ASP A 249 -12.50 14.55 -13.46
C ASP A 249 -11.07 14.57 -14.08
N GLY A 250 -10.89 13.98 -15.27
CA GLY A 250 -9.61 13.94 -15.99
C GLY A 250 -8.63 12.87 -15.48
N VAL A 251 -9.03 12.05 -14.52
CA VAL A 251 -8.24 10.89 -14.06
C VAL A 251 -8.84 9.63 -14.63
N SER A 252 -8.00 8.81 -15.28
CA SER A 252 -8.41 7.57 -15.90
C SER A 252 -7.62 6.38 -15.41
N THR A 253 -8.26 5.21 -15.43
CA THR A 253 -7.60 3.92 -15.22
C THR A 253 -7.85 3.02 -16.42
N VAL A 254 -6.78 2.48 -17.01
CA VAL A 254 -6.83 1.40 -17.99
C VAL A 254 -6.39 0.10 -17.34
N VAL A 255 -7.07 -1.00 -17.68
CA VAL A 255 -6.69 -2.35 -17.25
C VAL A 255 -6.35 -3.17 -18.50
N TRP A 256 -5.07 -3.41 -18.69
CA TRP A 256 -4.58 -4.26 -19.77
C TRP A 256 -4.53 -5.72 -19.30
N LYS A 257 -5.25 -6.58 -20.03
CA LYS A 257 -5.35 -8.01 -19.71
C LYS A 257 -5.07 -8.86 -20.92
N GLN A 258 -4.06 -9.73 -20.84
CA GLN A 258 -3.66 -10.66 -21.89
C GLN A 258 -3.26 -12.01 -21.32
N ARG A 259 -3.23 -13.05 -22.18
CA ARG A 259 -2.80 -14.39 -21.80
C ARG A 259 -1.45 -14.78 -22.44
N ARG A 260 -1.16 -14.20 -23.59
CA ARG A 260 0.08 -14.46 -24.33
C ARG A 260 1.30 -14.01 -23.50
N PRO A 261 2.41 -14.79 -23.51
CA PRO A 261 3.61 -14.42 -22.78
C PRO A 261 4.20 -13.10 -23.25
N LEU A 262 4.79 -12.33 -22.34
CA LEU A 262 5.61 -11.17 -22.69
C LEU A 262 7.02 -11.61 -23.08
N HIS A 263 7.57 -11.00 -24.13
CA HIS A 263 8.95 -11.18 -24.55
C HIS A 263 9.89 -10.38 -23.62
N PRO A 264 10.86 -11.02 -22.95
CA PRO A 264 11.68 -10.35 -21.94
C PRO A 264 12.35 -9.07 -22.45
N ALA A 265 13.06 -9.14 -23.58
CA ALA A 265 13.82 -8.00 -24.09
C ALA A 265 12.91 -6.85 -24.59
N ARG A 266 11.75 -7.16 -25.21
CA ARG A 266 10.81 -6.11 -25.65
C ARG A 266 10.19 -5.39 -24.47
N LEU A 267 9.75 -6.13 -23.45
CA LEU A 267 9.23 -5.51 -22.23
C LEU A 267 10.30 -4.67 -21.54
N TYR A 268 11.53 -5.19 -21.40
CA TYR A 268 12.62 -4.45 -20.76
C TYR A 268 12.90 -3.11 -21.48
N GLN A 269 12.89 -3.10 -22.81
CA GLN A 269 13.07 -1.88 -23.60
C GLN A 269 11.90 -0.88 -23.44
N ALA A 270 10.70 -1.37 -23.14
CA ALA A 270 9.52 -0.56 -22.95
C ALA A 270 9.36 -0.03 -21.51
N LEU A 271 10.14 -0.55 -20.53
CA LEU A 271 9.93 -0.23 -19.10
C LEU A 271 9.91 1.26 -18.82
N GLU A 272 10.88 2.03 -19.29
CA GLU A 272 10.98 3.46 -19.02
C GLU A 272 9.74 4.22 -19.52
N GLN A 273 9.26 3.88 -20.72
CA GLN A 273 8.07 4.51 -21.29
C GLN A 273 6.82 4.12 -20.52
N LEU A 274 6.65 2.84 -20.17
CA LEU A 274 5.50 2.35 -19.42
C LEU A 274 5.43 2.95 -18.01
N VAL A 275 6.57 3.03 -17.33
CA VAL A 275 6.63 3.58 -15.96
C VAL A 275 6.29 5.07 -15.94
N ARG A 276 6.71 5.81 -16.97
CA ARG A 276 6.43 7.25 -17.09
C ARG A 276 5.02 7.57 -17.62
N ALA A 277 4.33 6.58 -18.17
CA ALA A 277 3.01 6.78 -18.75
C ALA A 277 1.89 6.99 -17.71
N ALA A 278 2.14 6.68 -16.43
CA ALA A 278 1.13 6.80 -15.39
C ALA A 278 1.72 7.19 -14.04
N GLN A 279 0.98 7.92 -13.22
CA GLN A 279 1.33 8.20 -11.83
C GLN A 279 1.40 6.92 -11.00
N ARG A 280 0.52 5.97 -11.29
CA ARG A 280 0.47 4.67 -10.63
C ARG A 280 0.21 3.55 -11.62
N SER A 281 1.07 2.51 -11.62
CA SER A 281 0.74 1.26 -12.29
C SER A 281 1.10 0.07 -11.42
N ARG A 282 0.26 -0.98 -11.49
CA ARG A 282 0.43 -2.18 -10.67
C ARG A 282 -0.25 -3.39 -11.29
N GLY A 283 0.21 -4.57 -10.91
CA GLY A 283 -0.41 -5.79 -11.36
C GLY A 283 0.50 -7.01 -11.26
N ARG A 284 0.19 -8.00 -12.08
CA ARG A 284 0.96 -9.23 -12.19
C ARG A 284 1.16 -9.60 -13.65
N PHE A 285 2.30 -10.21 -13.93
CA PHE A 285 2.64 -10.62 -15.28
C PHE A 285 3.56 -11.84 -15.26
N TRP A 286 3.86 -12.37 -16.44
CA TRP A 286 4.84 -13.43 -16.62
C TRP A 286 5.60 -13.25 -17.92
N LEU A 287 6.86 -13.69 -17.89
CA LEU A 287 7.78 -13.64 -19.03
C LEU A 287 7.88 -15.01 -19.71
N ALA A 288 8.10 -15.00 -21.01
CA ALA A 288 8.22 -16.22 -21.79
C ALA A 288 9.37 -17.13 -21.31
N ASN A 289 10.51 -16.54 -20.92
CA ASN A 289 11.67 -17.29 -20.41
C ASN A 289 11.51 -17.76 -18.95
N ARG A 290 10.49 -17.24 -18.20
CA ARG A 290 10.17 -17.61 -16.81
C ARG A 290 8.69 -18.04 -16.67
N PRO A 291 8.20 -19.05 -17.44
CA PRO A 291 6.76 -19.31 -17.56
C PRO A 291 6.11 -19.84 -16.28
N GLY A 292 6.90 -20.33 -15.31
CA GLY A 292 6.42 -20.83 -14.03
C GLY A 292 6.27 -19.79 -12.94
N VAL A 293 6.84 -18.60 -13.12
CA VAL A 293 6.95 -17.57 -12.07
C VAL A 293 5.95 -16.46 -12.31
N MET A 294 5.19 -16.11 -11.27
CA MET A 294 4.38 -14.90 -11.24
C MET A 294 5.28 -13.72 -10.84
N LEU A 295 5.29 -12.68 -11.64
CA LEU A 295 5.98 -11.44 -11.37
C LEU A 295 4.99 -10.37 -10.94
N ALA A 296 5.32 -9.62 -9.90
CA ALA A 296 4.60 -8.45 -9.47
C ALA A 296 5.18 -7.20 -10.14
N TRP A 297 4.30 -6.33 -10.62
CA TRP A 297 4.60 -4.99 -11.13
C TRP A 297 4.08 -3.97 -10.13
N ASP A 298 4.96 -3.10 -9.64
CA ASP A 298 4.63 -2.05 -8.69
C ASP A 298 5.39 -0.77 -9.05
N ALA A 299 4.71 0.20 -9.69
CA ALA A 299 5.36 1.43 -10.13
C ALA A 299 4.57 2.67 -9.69
N ALA A 300 5.29 3.68 -9.19
CA ALA A 300 4.75 4.98 -8.82
C ALA A 300 5.81 6.08 -9.02
N GLY A 301 5.41 7.23 -9.58
CA GLY A 301 6.27 8.41 -9.70
C GLY A 301 7.57 8.21 -10.49
N GLY A 302 7.58 7.28 -11.45
CA GLY A 302 8.76 6.97 -12.24
C GLY A 302 9.67 5.88 -11.64
N SER A 303 9.37 5.38 -10.45
CA SER A 303 10.03 4.21 -9.85
C SER A 303 9.28 2.94 -10.20
N LEU A 304 10.00 1.83 -10.39
CA LEU A 304 9.45 0.50 -10.65
C LEU A 304 10.12 -0.55 -9.78
N ALA A 305 9.32 -1.31 -9.06
CA ALA A 305 9.73 -2.57 -8.45
C ALA A 305 9.13 -3.75 -9.22
N VAL A 306 9.97 -4.68 -9.67
CA VAL A 306 9.59 -5.98 -10.19
C VAL A 306 10.06 -7.04 -9.22
N GLN A 307 9.15 -7.89 -8.75
CA GLN A 307 9.47 -8.90 -7.73
C GLN A 307 8.86 -10.25 -8.10
N GLU A 308 9.55 -11.33 -7.77
CA GLU A 308 8.99 -12.67 -7.84
C GLU A 308 7.94 -12.85 -6.73
N TYR A 309 6.74 -13.27 -7.12
CA TYR A 309 5.62 -13.47 -6.19
C TYR A 309 5.21 -14.94 -6.05
N GLY A 310 6.11 -15.83 -6.36
CA GLY A 310 5.91 -17.28 -6.31
C GLY A 310 5.39 -17.88 -7.62
N PRO A 311 5.05 -19.18 -7.61
CA PRO A 311 4.64 -19.88 -8.82
C PRO A 311 3.19 -19.58 -9.22
N TRP A 312 2.90 -19.71 -10.51
CA TRP A 312 1.56 -19.89 -11.00
C TRP A 312 1.04 -21.26 -10.57
N LEU A 313 -0.20 -21.35 -10.09
CA LEU A 313 -0.73 -22.65 -9.59
C LEU A 313 -0.83 -23.69 -10.71
N ALA A 314 -1.06 -23.28 -11.95
CA ALA A 314 -1.05 -24.16 -13.12
C ALA A 314 0.31 -24.86 -13.34
N CYS A 315 1.39 -24.41 -12.75
CA CYS A 315 2.72 -24.98 -12.87
C CYS A 315 3.07 -25.94 -11.72
N LEU A 316 2.17 -26.11 -10.77
CA LEU A 316 2.32 -26.98 -9.60
C LEU A 316 1.50 -28.25 -9.72
N PRO A 317 1.95 -29.37 -9.11
CA PRO A 317 1.11 -30.53 -8.90
C PRO A 317 -0.14 -30.19 -8.06
N ASP A 318 -1.26 -30.86 -8.34
CA ASP A 318 -2.54 -30.59 -7.63
C ASP A 318 -2.40 -30.70 -6.10
N GLU A 319 -1.54 -31.59 -5.63
CA GLU A 319 -1.28 -31.81 -4.20
C GLU A 319 -0.65 -30.58 -3.50
N GLU A 320 0.11 -29.78 -4.22
CA GLU A 320 0.74 -28.58 -3.69
C GLU A 320 -0.22 -27.38 -3.61
N TRP A 321 -1.37 -27.44 -4.28
CA TRP A 321 -2.37 -26.37 -4.21
C TRP A 321 -2.93 -26.20 -2.79
N GLU A 322 -2.95 -27.27 -2.00
CA GLU A 322 -3.42 -27.21 -0.61
C GLU A 322 -2.51 -26.37 0.31
N LEU A 323 -1.27 -26.12 -0.09
CA LEU A 323 -0.33 -25.27 0.64
C LEU A 323 -0.67 -23.77 0.49
N TYR A 324 -1.52 -23.44 -0.48
CA TYR A 324 -1.94 -22.05 -0.74
C TYR A 324 -3.28 -21.74 -0.07
N THR A 325 -3.45 -20.46 0.30
CA THR A 325 -4.69 -20.03 0.96
C THR A 325 -5.91 -20.23 0.06
N PRO A 326 -7.11 -20.44 0.64
CA PRO A 326 -8.34 -20.59 -0.14
C PRO A 326 -8.58 -19.43 -1.10
N GLU A 327 -8.26 -18.20 -0.69
CA GLU A 327 -8.42 -16.98 -1.49
C GLU A 327 -7.49 -17.01 -2.73
N ARG A 328 -6.23 -17.46 -2.57
CA ARG A 328 -5.30 -17.60 -3.70
C ARG A 328 -5.79 -18.65 -4.70
N ARG A 329 -6.33 -19.76 -4.20
CA ARG A 329 -6.90 -20.82 -5.06
C ARG A 329 -8.15 -20.35 -5.81
N VAL A 330 -9.03 -19.58 -5.15
CA VAL A 330 -10.20 -18.97 -5.79
C VAL A 330 -9.77 -17.95 -6.86
N ALA A 331 -8.78 -17.11 -6.57
CA ALA A 331 -8.24 -16.17 -7.55
C ALA A 331 -7.66 -16.89 -8.77
N ALA A 332 -6.93 -17.98 -8.58
CA ALA A 332 -6.42 -18.80 -9.69
C ALA A 332 -7.55 -19.44 -10.52
N ALA A 333 -8.55 -20.02 -9.84
CA ALA A 333 -9.68 -20.64 -10.49
C ALA A 333 -10.52 -19.63 -11.31
N SER A 334 -10.69 -18.41 -10.82
CA SER A 334 -11.43 -17.35 -11.53
C SER A 334 -10.73 -16.88 -12.82
N GLU A 335 -9.41 -17.04 -12.90
CA GLU A 335 -8.59 -16.69 -14.05
C GLU A 335 -8.21 -17.89 -14.91
N TRP A 336 -8.78 -19.07 -14.67
CA TRP A 336 -8.35 -20.28 -15.35
C TRP A 336 -8.63 -20.29 -16.85
N ASP A 337 -7.58 -20.51 -17.64
CA ASP A 337 -7.62 -20.68 -19.09
C ASP A 337 -7.16 -22.10 -19.46
N THR A 338 -7.75 -22.69 -20.50
CA THR A 338 -7.45 -24.08 -20.92
C THR A 338 -6.02 -24.28 -21.43
N ARG A 339 -5.37 -23.24 -21.95
CA ARG A 339 -4.01 -23.28 -22.50
C ARG A 339 -2.97 -22.81 -21.48
N TYR A 340 -3.31 -21.79 -20.70
CA TYR A 340 -2.33 -21.09 -19.85
C TYR A 340 -2.56 -21.31 -18.35
N GLY A 341 -3.64 -22.01 -17.95
CA GLY A 341 -4.00 -22.12 -16.54
C GLY A 341 -4.36 -20.76 -15.94
N ASP A 342 -3.87 -20.48 -14.72
CA ASP A 342 -4.06 -19.18 -14.05
C ASP A 342 -3.07 -18.09 -14.50
N ARG A 343 -2.16 -18.39 -15.46
CA ARG A 343 -1.20 -17.43 -16.00
C ARG A 343 -1.91 -16.31 -16.75
N VAL A 344 -1.65 -15.08 -16.35
CA VAL A 344 -2.25 -13.88 -16.94
C VAL A 344 -1.33 -12.68 -16.86
N GLN A 345 -1.32 -11.86 -17.89
CA GLN A 345 -0.86 -10.49 -17.85
C GLN A 345 -2.02 -9.64 -17.37
N LEU A 346 -1.88 -8.97 -16.26
CA LEU A 346 -2.92 -8.14 -15.68
C LEU A 346 -2.27 -6.91 -15.04
N LEU A 347 -2.26 -5.80 -15.78
CA LEU A 347 -1.63 -4.54 -15.37
C LEU A 347 -2.67 -3.42 -15.42
N ALA A 348 -2.73 -2.61 -14.38
CA ALA A 348 -3.55 -1.41 -14.34
C ALA A 348 -2.65 -0.17 -14.31
N PHE A 349 -3.03 0.84 -15.07
CA PHE A 349 -2.37 2.14 -15.14
C PHE A 349 -3.38 3.22 -14.80
N THR A 350 -3.05 4.07 -13.85
CA THR A 350 -3.90 5.19 -13.39
C THR A 350 -3.13 6.49 -13.50
N ALA A 351 -3.71 7.44 -14.21
CA ALA A 351 -3.11 8.77 -14.35
C ALA A 351 -4.16 9.85 -14.64
N GLN A 352 -3.77 11.08 -14.38
CA GLN A 352 -4.39 12.23 -14.99
C GLN A 352 -3.93 12.32 -16.45
N ASP A 353 -4.86 12.58 -17.37
CA ASP A 353 -4.62 12.68 -18.82
C ASP A 353 -3.95 11.42 -19.41
N LEU A 354 -4.40 10.22 -19.01
CA LEU A 354 -3.83 8.92 -19.39
C LEU A 354 -4.01 8.64 -20.89
N ASP A 355 -2.92 8.31 -21.59
CA ASP A 355 -2.94 7.74 -22.95
C ASP A 355 -3.17 6.21 -22.90
N ALA A 356 -4.42 5.81 -22.74
CA ALA A 356 -4.81 4.40 -22.61
C ALA A 356 -4.49 3.57 -23.85
N ASP A 357 -4.69 4.14 -25.04
CA ASP A 357 -4.44 3.46 -26.33
C ASP A 357 -2.94 3.25 -26.53
N GLY A 358 -2.12 4.29 -26.31
CA GLY A 358 -0.67 4.20 -26.44
C GLY A 358 -0.05 3.19 -25.47
N ILE A 359 -0.54 3.10 -24.22
CA ILE A 359 -0.09 2.09 -23.24
C ILE A 359 -0.45 0.69 -23.75
N SER A 360 -1.68 0.48 -24.22
CA SER A 360 -2.15 -0.82 -24.67
C SER A 360 -1.37 -1.29 -25.91
N GLU A 361 -1.16 -0.41 -26.89
CA GLU A 361 -0.37 -0.70 -28.10
C GLU A 361 1.08 -1.05 -27.77
N LEU A 362 1.70 -0.32 -26.84
CA LEU A 362 3.07 -0.58 -26.39
C LEU A 362 3.17 -1.95 -25.71
N LEU A 363 2.26 -2.28 -24.80
CA LEU A 363 2.22 -3.58 -24.13
C LEU A 363 1.94 -4.73 -25.11
N ASP A 364 1.03 -4.54 -26.05
CA ASP A 364 0.73 -5.54 -27.09
C ASP A 364 1.95 -5.81 -27.98
N SER A 365 2.76 -4.80 -28.26
CA SER A 365 4.02 -4.96 -29.00
C SER A 365 5.08 -5.79 -28.25
N CYS A 366 4.95 -5.88 -26.92
CA CYS A 366 5.83 -6.69 -26.07
C CYS A 366 5.43 -8.17 -26.02
N LEU A 367 4.25 -8.56 -26.48
CA LEU A 367 3.80 -9.95 -26.52
C LEU A 367 4.60 -10.78 -27.54
N LEU A 368 4.78 -12.08 -27.31
CA LEU A 368 5.36 -12.97 -28.30
C LEU A 368 4.61 -12.89 -29.64
N THR A 369 5.31 -12.94 -30.75
CA THR A 369 4.72 -13.10 -32.09
C THR A 369 4.14 -14.52 -32.26
N ASP A 370 3.39 -14.76 -33.33
CA ASP A 370 2.85 -16.09 -33.61
C ASP A 370 3.95 -17.12 -33.86
N GLU A 371 5.06 -16.72 -34.51
CA GLU A 371 6.22 -17.58 -34.76
C GLU A 371 6.94 -17.95 -33.44
N GLU A 372 7.19 -16.95 -32.57
CA GLU A 372 7.79 -17.18 -31.25
C GLU A 372 6.87 -18.03 -30.36
N LEU A 373 5.55 -17.81 -30.44
CA LEU A 373 4.58 -18.60 -29.70
C LEU A 373 4.56 -20.07 -30.16
N ALA A 374 4.71 -20.30 -31.47
CA ALA A 374 4.76 -21.64 -32.06
C ALA A 374 6.01 -22.44 -31.69
N ALA A 375 7.10 -21.77 -31.24
CA ALA A 375 8.32 -22.42 -30.76
C ALA A 375 8.10 -23.17 -29.44
N GLY A 376 7.00 -22.91 -28.72
CA GLY A 376 6.63 -23.56 -27.47
C GLY A 376 7.56 -23.20 -26.30
N GLU A 377 7.31 -23.77 -25.13
CA GLU A 377 8.04 -23.43 -23.88
C GLU A 377 9.56 -23.65 -23.98
N ALA A 378 10.00 -24.65 -24.75
CA ALA A 378 11.43 -24.90 -24.95
C ALA A 378 12.10 -23.73 -25.70
N GLY A 379 11.43 -23.19 -26.72
CA GLY A 379 11.90 -21.99 -27.43
C GLY A 379 11.82 -20.73 -26.58
N TRP A 380 10.77 -20.58 -25.77
CA TRP A 380 10.60 -19.43 -24.88
C TRP A 380 11.68 -19.36 -23.81
N LYS A 381 12.02 -20.51 -23.17
CA LYS A 381 13.08 -20.61 -22.16
C LYS A 381 14.48 -20.33 -22.72
N ALA A 382 14.67 -20.42 -24.04
CA ALA A 382 15.93 -20.08 -24.69
C ALA A 382 16.07 -18.57 -25.00
N LEU A 383 15.04 -17.75 -24.74
CA LEU A 383 15.13 -16.31 -24.91
C LEU A 383 16.10 -15.70 -23.87
N PRO A 384 16.89 -14.68 -24.27
CA PRO A 384 17.79 -13.99 -23.35
C PRO A 384 17.05 -13.42 -22.15
N ASP A 385 17.65 -13.53 -20.96
CA ASP A 385 17.08 -12.98 -19.75
C ASP A 385 17.46 -11.51 -19.59
N ALA A 386 16.61 -10.62 -20.08
CA ALA A 386 16.81 -9.19 -19.94
C ALA A 386 16.47 -8.64 -18.53
N PHE A 387 15.93 -9.49 -17.64
CA PHE A 387 15.59 -9.13 -16.28
C PHE A 387 16.56 -9.70 -15.23
N GLU A 388 17.69 -10.27 -15.66
CA GLU A 388 18.70 -10.89 -14.79
C GLU A 388 19.19 -9.94 -13.67
N ASP A 389 19.35 -8.65 -13.98
CA ASP A 389 19.77 -7.64 -12.99
C ASP A 389 18.65 -7.18 -12.04
N LEU A 390 17.39 -7.48 -12.36
CA LEU A 390 16.20 -7.07 -11.59
C LEU A 390 15.58 -8.22 -10.80
N LEU A 391 15.88 -9.46 -11.16
CA LEU A 391 15.29 -10.66 -10.61
C LEU A 391 16.38 -11.67 -10.27
N ASP A 392 16.08 -12.57 -9.34
CA ASP A 392 16.98 -13.69 -9.04
C ASP A 392 17.27 -14.55 -10.29
N PRO A 393 18.47 -15.16 -10.38
CA PRO A 393 18.83 -16.03 -11.51
C PRO A 393 17.78 -17.12 -11.75
N VAL A 394 17.49 -17.40 -13.02
CA VAL A 394 16.60 -18.52 -13.40
C VAL A 394 17.25 -19.83 -12.92
N PRO A 395 16.56 -20.68 -12.09
CA PRO A 395 17.10 -21.92 -11.60
C PRO A 395 17.32 -22.99 -12.69
#